data_400cade3137bafcf279986e5413a811b
#
_entry.id   400cade3137bafcf279986e5413a811b
#
_cell.length_a   1.000
_cell.length_b   1.000
_cell.length_c   1.000
_cell.angle_alpha   90.00
_cell.angle_beta   90.00
_cell.angle_gamma   90.00
#
_symmetry.space_group_name_H-M   'P 1'
#
loop_
_entity.id
_entity.type
_entity.pdbx_description
1 polymer ?
#
loop_
_entity_poly.entity_id
_entity_poly.type
_entity_poly.pdbx_seq_one_letter_code
_entity_poly.pdbx_strand_id
1 'polypeptide(L)'
;WKVEQRHDEQSNYRFIRRNVSHTDTLPNGGKGSETAWTGMTWSGFRPSDDSCLYGYLIPANMFAVVVLDYAKEICELHGELELSKECQVLGKEIKDGIEKYGTIEHPLYGRVYVYETDGKGQYVTMDDANVPSLLAAPYLGYCSYSDVTYQNTRKLILSRENPYYYEGKKARGIGSPHTPDHYIWHIALSIQGLTSISSDERQQILDYLITTDGRKGYMHEGFNSDDPTEFTRSWFAWSNSMFSEFVLSLVGKAIKHTPLSRQLNNRN
;
A
#
# COMPACT_ATOMS: atom_id res chain seq x y z
N TRP A 1 7.35 -8.06 -15.81
CA TRP A 1 6.12 -7.24 -15.74
C TRP A 1 5.34 -7.25 -17.07
N LYS A 2 5.97 -7.11 -18.24
CA LYS A 2 5.28 -7.15 -19.54
C LYS A 2 4.45 -8.42 -19.76
N VAL A 3 4.97 -9.59 -19.35
CA VAL A 3 4.24 -10.86 -19.38
C VAL A 3 3.00 -10.80 -18.49
N GLU A 4 3.16 -10.22 -17.30
CA GLU A 4 2.09 -10.13 -16.31
C GLU A 4 1.03 -9.05 -16.64
N GLN A 5 1.27 -8.16 -17.60
CA GLN A 5 0.20 -7.30 -18.17
C GLN A 5 -0.85 -8.13 -18.94
N ARG A 6 -0.47 -9.33 -19.39
CA ARG A 6 -1.33 -10.30 -20.10
C ARG A 6 -1.31 -11.64 -19.38
N HIS A 7 -1.50 -11.60 -18.08
CA HIS A 7 -1.37 -12.76 -17.20
C HIS A 7 -2.17 -13.97 -17.72
N ASP A 8 -3.43 -13.78 -18.08
CA ASP A 8 -4.30 -14.86 -18.54
C ASP A 8 -3.83 -15.53 -19.85
N GLU A 9 -3.15 -14.78 -20.70
CA GLU A 9 -2.73 -15.24 -22.02
C GLU A 9 -1.28 -15.75 -22.04
N GLN A 10 -0.38 -15.07 -21.34
CA GLN A 10 1.06 -15.22 -21.51
C GLN A 10 1.79 -15.78 -20.28
N SER A 11 1.21 -15.66 -19.07
CA SER A 11 1.90 -16.07 -17.86
C SER A 11 1.80 -17.58 -17.62
N ASN A 12 2.95 -18.18 -17.34
CA ASN A 12 3.06 -19.56 -16.88
C ASN A 12 3.05 -19.67 -15.36
N TYR A 13 2.92 -18.54 -14.65
CA TYR A 13 2.91 -18.51 -13.18
C TYR A 13 1.76 -19.32 -12.62
N ARG A 14 2.05 -20.14 -11.61
CA ARG A 14 1.06 -20.92 -10.84
C ARG A 14 1.53 -21.02 -9.41
N PHE A 15 0.60 -20.82 -8.49
CA PHE A 15 0.86 -20.97 -7.07
C PHE A 15 -0.28 -21.72 -6.39
N ILE A 16 0.01 -22.93 -5.93
CA ILE A 16 -0.94 -23.80 -5.23
C ILE A 16 -0.30 -24.30 -3.94
N ARG A 17 -0.98 -24.03 -2.83
CA ARG A 17 -0.71 -24.67 -1.54
C ARG A 17 -1.90 -25.54 -1.15
N ARG A 18 -1.63 -26.66 -0.47
CA ARG A 18 -2.66 -27.60 -0.01
C ARG A 18 -2.78 -27.54 1.49
N ASN A 19 -3.99 -27.74 2.02
CA ASN A 19 -4.28 -27.75 3.45
C ASN A 19 -3.93 -26.44 4.16
N VAL A 20 -4.16 -25.32 3.51
CA VAL A 20 -3.97 -23.95 4.01
C VAL A 20 -5.25 -23.14 3.88
N SER A 21 -5.28 -21.91 4.44
CA SER A 21 -6.36 -20.96 4.20
C SER A 21 -6.53 -20.72 2.71
N HIS A 22 -7.76 -20.37 2.29
CA HIS A 22 -8.03 -19.96 0.91
C HIS A 22 -7.28 -18.69 0.50
N THR A 23 -6.86 -17.86 1.46
CA THR A 23 -6.04 -16.68 1.24
C THR A 23 -4.56 -16.98 1.02
N ASP A 24 -4.09 -18.18 1.40
CA ASP A 24 -2.70 -18.63 1.27
C ASP A 24 -2.41 -19.35 -0.06
N THR A 25 -3.34 -19.36 -0.99
CA THR A 25 -3.23 -20.05 -2.29
C THR A 25 -4.04 -19.30 -3.34
N LEU A 26 -3.72 -19.54 -4.63
CA LEU A 26 -4.46 -18.89 -5.73
C LEU A 26 -5.59 -19.77 -6.24
N PRO A 27 -6.77 -19.19 -6.58
CA PRO A 27 -7.86 -19.91 -7.24
C PRO A 27 -7.48 -20.31 -8.68
N ASN A 28 -8.41 -20.92 -9.39
CA ASN A 28 -8.30 -21.32 -10.79
C ASN A 28 -7.03 -22.15 -11.10
N GLY A 29 -6.79 -23.19 -10.30
CA GLY A 29 -5.62 -24.05 -10.47
C GLY A 29 -4.29 -23.32 -10.25
N GLY A 30 -4.29 -22.33 -9.35
CA GLY A 30 -3.11 -21.54 -8.99
C GLY A 30 -2.85 -20.36 -9.91
N LYS A 31 -3.72 -20.08 -10.88
CA LYS A 31 -3.56 -18.98 -11.84
C LYS A 31 -4.02 -17.64 -11.29
N GLY A 32 -4.86 -17.64 -10.26
CA GLY A 32 -5.49 -16.43 -9.74
C GLY A 32 -6.80 -16.08 -10.43
N SER A 33 -7.35 -14.90 -10.13
CA SER A 33 -8.59 -14.42 -10.75
C SER A 33 -8.34 -13.95 -12.19
N GLU A 34 -9.32 -14.20 -13.05
CA GLU A 34 -9.26 -13.73 -14.46
C GLU A 34 -9.32 -12.21 -14.55
N THR A 35 -8.52 -11.65 -15.47
CA THR A 35 -8.42 -10.20 -15.68
C THR A 35 -8.61 -9.83 -17.16
N ALA A 36 -9.06 -8.59 -17.42
CA ALA A 36 -8.93 -7.98 -18.74
C ALA A 36 -7.60 -7.23 -18.84
N TRP A 37 -7.12 -7.01 -20.05
CA TRP A 37 -5.95 -6.17 -20.26
C TRP A 37 -6.24 -4.70 -19.87
N THR A 38 -5.38 -4.11 -19.04
CA THR A 38 -5.52 -2.74 -18.56
C THR A 38 -4.27 -1.88 -18.76
N GLY A 39 -3.15 -2.49 -19.13
CA GLY A 39 -1.83 -1.86 -19.10
C GLY A 39 -1.13 -2.02 -17.74
N MET A 40 -1.85 -2.39 -16.67
CA MET A 40 -1.26 -2.68 -15.36
C MET A 40 -0.62 -4.07 -15.33
N THR A 41 0.27 -4.29 -14.37
CA THR A 41 0.89 -5.61 -14.12
C THR A 41 0.12 -6.38 -13.05
N TRP A 42 -0.08 -7.67 -13.28
CA TRP A 42 -0.84 -8.55 -12.40
C TRP A 42 -0.07 -8.89 -11.12
N SER A 43 -0.79 -9.08 -10.02
CA SER A 43 -0.29 -9.52 -8.72
C SER A 43 -1.14 -10.66 -8.18
N GLY A 44 -0.49 -11.74 -7.71
CA GLY A 44 -1.18 -12.87 -7.07
C GLY A 44 -1.51 -12.61 -5.61
N PHE A 45 -0.64 -11.86 -4.91
CA PHE A 45 -0.72 -11.66 -3.48
C PHE A 45 -0.55 -10.19 -3.10
N ARG A 46 -1.17 -9.83 -1.97
CA ARG A 46 -1.01 -8.55 -1.28
C ARG A 46 0.31 -8.51 -0.51
N PRO A 47 0.81 -7.34 -0.13
CA PRO A 47 1.97 -7.23 0.76
C PRO A 47 1.81 -7.92 2.12
N SER A 48 0.58 -8.17 2.55
CA SER A 48 0.22 -8.91 3.77
C SER A 48 0.23 -10.44 3.60
N ASP A 49 0.67 -10.95 2.44
CA ASP A 49 0.70 -12.36 2.04
C ASP A 49 -0.67 -12.97 1.66
N ASP A 50 -1.77 -12.27 1.81
CA ASP A 50 -3.08 -12.74 1.37
C ASP A 50 -3.21 -12.68 -0.16
N SER A 51 -3.89 -13.67 -0.75
CA SER A 51 -4.17 -13.68 -2.19
C SER A 51 -5.08 -12.51 -2.59
N CYS A 52 -4.75 -11.87 -3.71
CA CYS A 52 -5.60 -10.85 -4.30
C CYS A 52 -6.95 -11.45 -4.73
N LEU A 53 -8.03 -10.75 -4.44
CA LEU A 53 -9.36 -11.08 -4.96
C LEU A 53 -9.43 -10.78 -6.46
N TYR A 54 -8.89 -9.63 -6.87
CA TYR A 54 -8.75 -9.21 -8.26
C TYR A 54 -7.28 -8.98 -8.60
N GLY A 55 -6.86 -9.37 -9.79
CA GLY A 55 -5.46 -9.50 -10.14
C GLY A 55 -4.67 -8.19 -10.27
N TYR A 56 -5.31 -7.03 -10.36
CA TYR A 56 -4.60 -5.75 -10.39
C TYR A 56 -4.65 -5.05 -9.03
N LEU A 57 -3.60 -5.22 -8.25
CA LEU A 57 -3.37 -4.54 -6.97
C LEU A 57 -2.89 -3.11 -7.25
N ILE A 58 -3.74 -2.12 -6.99
CA ILE A 58 -3.48 -0.72 -7.37
C ILE A 58 -2.26 -0.13 -6.65
N PRO A 59 -2.07 -0.26 -5.32
CA PRO A 59 -0.87 0.29 -4.68
C PRO A 59 0.44 -0.34 -5.18
N ALA A 60 0.45 -1.63 -5.54
CA ALA A 60 1.62 -2.26 -6.14
C ALA A 60 1.90 -1.71 -7.55
N ASN A 61 0.87 -1.45 -8.35
CA ASN A 61 1.01 -0.80 -9.64
C ASN A 61 1.47 0.67 -9.54
N MET A 62 1.01 1.42 -8.52
CA MET A 62 1.53 2.76 -8.19
C MET A 62 3.03 2.71 -7.91
N PHE A 63 3.47 1.75 -7.10
CA PHE A 63 4.89 1.57 -6.80
C PHE A 63 5.69 1.13 -8.03
N ALA A 64 5.12 0.30 -8.91
CA ALA A 64 5.76 -0.09 -10.16
C ALA A 64 6.04 1.12 -11.08
N VAL A 65 5.12 2.10 -11.17
CA VAL A 65 5.36 3.36 -11.91
C VAL A 65 6.58 4.09 -11.37
N VAL A 66 6.68 4.26 -10.04
CA VAL A 66 7.80 4.95 -9.40
C VAL A 66 9.13 4.22 -9.63
N VAL A 67 9.13 2.89 -9.49
CA VAL A 67 10.33 2.07 -9.71
C VAL A 67 10.78 2.11 -11.17
N LEU A 68 9.84 2.16 -12.12
CA LEU A 68 10.17 2.30 -13.55
C LEU A 68 10.79 3.67 -13.88
N ASP A 69 10.36 4.74 -13.21
CA ASP A 69 11.00 6.05 -13.34
C ASP A 69 12.45 6.01 -12.82
N TYR A 70 12.71 5.37 -11.69
CA TYR A 70 14.09 5.17 -11.20
C TYR A 70 14.92 4.27 -12.13
N ALA A 71 14.34 3.18 -12.62
CA ALA A 71 15.01 2.29 -13.55
C ALA A 71 15.38 3.04 -14.86
N LYS A 72 14.48 3.89 -15.36
CA LYS A 72 14.74 4.77 -16.50
C LYS A 72 15.96 5.67 -16.25
N GLU A 73 16.01 6.38 -15.11
CA GLU A 73 17.13 7.27 -14.76
C GLU A 73 18.45 6.48 -14.68
N ILE A 74 18.45 5.30 -14.08
CA ILE A 74 19.63 4.43 -13.98
C ILE A 74 20.10 3.99 -15.37
N CYS A 75 19.19 3.57 -16.24
CA CYS A 75 19.50 3.17 -17.60
C CYS A 75 20.12 4.32 -18.41
N GLU A 76 19.59 5.55 -18.27
CA GLU A 76 20.14 6.74 -18.92
C GLU A 76 21.58 7.03 -18.45
N LEU A 77 21.86 6.92 -17.15
CA LEU A 77 23.21 7.10 -16.60
C LEU A 77 24.23 6.08 -17.12
N HIS A 78 23.77 4.87 -17.48
CA HIS A 78 24.61 3.81 -18.01
C HIS A 78 24.60 3.71 -19.54
N GLY A 79 23.90 4.60 -20.25
CA GLY A 79 23.83 4.62 -21.70
C GLY A 79 22.90 3.58 -22.32
N GLU A 80 22.09 2.89 -21.50
CA GLU A 80 21.12 1.85 -21.91
C GLU A 80 19.80 2.49 -22.39
N LEU A 81 19.87 3.25 -23.52
CA LEU A 81 18.79 4.11 -23.98
C LEU A 81 17.53 3.35 -24.41
N GLU A 82 17.69 2.18 -25.00
CA GLU A 82 16.54 1.34 -25.39
C GLU A 82 15.77 0.83 -24.16
N LEU A 83 16.50 0.36 -23.15
CA LEU A 83 15.89 -0.10 -21.90
C LEU A 83 15.25 1.06 -21.13
N SER A 84 15.86 2.25 -21.14
CA SER A 84 15.28 3.47 -20.59
C SER A 84 13.92 3.78 -21.24
N LYS A 85 13.86 3.72 -22.57
CA LYS A 85 12.62 3.91 -23.31
C LYS A 85 11.56 2.86 -22.99
N GLU A 86 11.97 1.59 -22.84
CA GLU A 86 11.05 0.53 -22.42
C GLU A 86 10.47 0.78 -21.03
N CYS A 87 11.29 1.22 -20.07
CA CYS A 87 10.82 1.61 -18.74
C CYS A 87 9.82 2.76 -18.80
N GLN A 88 10.09 3.77 -19.61
CA GLN A 88 9.19 4.92 -19.80
C GLN A 88 7.84 4.51 -20.39
N VAL A 89 7.84 3.67 -21.42
CA VAL A 89 6.60 3.20 -22.08
C VAL A 89 5.78 2.36 -21.12
N LEU A 90 6.42 1.39 -20.45
CA LEU A 90 5.73 0.53 -19.49
C LEU A 90 5.18 1.31 -18.30
N GLY A 91 5.96 2.26 -17.74
CA GLY A 91 5.51 3.12 -16.65
C GLY A 91 4.29 3.95 -17.05
N LYS A 92 4.28 4.47 -18.28
CA LYS A 92 3.13 5.21 -18.81
C LYS A 92 1.89 4.31 -18.99
N GLU A 93 2.04 3.12 -19.56
CA GLU A 93 0.94 2.16 -19.72
C GLU A 93 0.31 1.79 -18.38
N ILE A 94 1.12 1.49 -17.37
CA ILE A 94 0.64 1.18 -16.02
C ILE A 94 -0.10 2.39 -15.43
N LYS A 95 0.46 3.59 -15.54
CA LYS A 95 -0.16 4.81 -15.02
C LYS A 95 -1.50 5.10 -15.68
N ASP A 96 -1.59 5.01 -17.00
CA ASP A 96 -2.83 5.17 -17.76
C ASP A 96 -3.87 4.12 -17.33
N GLY A 97 -3.42 2.89 -17.05
CA GLY A 97 -4.25 1.80 -16.53
C GLY A 97 -4.82 2.10 -15.14
N ILE A 98 -4.00 2.61 -14.23
CA ILE A 98 -4.44 3.04 -12.88
C ILE A 98 -5.50 4.14 -13.00
N GLU A 99 -5.24 5.17 -13.81
CA GLU A 99 -6.17 6.29 -14.00
C GLU A 99 -7.53 5.86 -14.55
N LYS A 100 -7.54 4.87 -15.44
CA LYS A 100 -8.76 4.42 -16.13
C LYS A 100 -9.53 3.34 -15.35
N TYR A 101 -8.84 2.40 -14.73
CA TYR A 101 -9.44 1.22 -14.13
C TYR A 101 -9.25 1.14 -12.60
N GLY A 102 -8.31 1.91 -12.06
CA GLY A 102 -7.98 1.95 -10.63
C GLY A 102 -8.66 3.08 -9.85
N THR A 103 -9.58 3.82 -10.47
CA THR A 103 -10.34 4.91 -9.83
C THR A 103 -11.83 4.79 -10.04
N ILE A 104 -12.61 5.27 -9.09
CA ILE A 104 -14.08 5.36 -9.17
C ILE A 104 -14.58 6.72 -8.63
N GLU A 105 -15.79 7.10 -9.01
CA GLU A 105 -16.51 8.20 -8.38
C GLU A 105 -17.33 7.66 -7.18
N HIS A 106 -16.82 7.89 -5.98
CA HIS A 106 -17.50 7.47 -4.75
C HIS A 106 -18.54 8.52 -4.32
N PRO A 107 -19.77 8.11 -3.94
CA PRO A 107 -20.88 9.05 -3.67
C PRO A 107 -20.58 10.07 -2.56
N LEU A 108 -19.79 9.70 -1.55
CA LEU A 108 -19.48 10.56 -0.39
C LEU A 108 -18.14 11.28 -0.51
N TYR A 109 -17.15 10.68 -1.20
CA TYR A 109 -15.77 11.17 -1.19
C TYR A 109 -15.33 11.76 -2.53
N GLY A 110 -16.14 11.63 -3.62
CA GLY A 110 -15.72 11.98 -4.98
C GLY A 110 -14.76 10.95 -5.56
N ARG A 111 -13.88 11.35 -6.46
CA ARG A 111 -12.94 10.42 -7.10
C ARG A 111 -11.95 9.86 -6.09
N VAL A 112 -11.86 8.51 -6.03
CA VAL A 112 -10.99 7.75 -5.14
C VAL A 112 -10.28 6.64 -5.90
N TYR A 113 -9.13 6.19 -5.39
CA TYR A 113 -8.49 4.95 -5.83
C TYR A 113 -9.19 3.74 -5.19
N VAL A 114 -9.31 2.65 -5.96
CA VAL A 114 -9.70 1.34 -5.45
C VAL A 114 -8.46 0.54 -5.05
N TYR A 115 -8.62 -0.48 -4.22
CA TYR A 115 -7.48 -1.29 -3.77
C TYR A 115 -7.08 -2.36 -4.81
N GLU A 116 -8.08 -3.07 -5.36
CA GLU A 116 -7.92 -4.06 -6.42
C GLU A 116 -8.98 -3.89 -7.50
N THR A 117 -8.66 -4.29 -8.73
CA THR A 117 -9.62 -4.39 -9.84
C THR A 117 -9.26 -5.54 -10.78
N ASP A 118 -10.26 -6.06 -11.52
CA ASP A 118 -10.08 -7.06 -12.56
C ASP A 118 -9.97 -6.46 -13.98
N GLY A 119 -10.17 -5.15 -14.11
CA GLY A 119 -10.25 -4.46 -15.41
C GLY A 119 -11.54 -4.73 -16.20
N LYS A 120 -12.49 -5.50 -15.65
CA LYS A 120 -13.81 -5.82 -16.24
C LYS A 120 -14.95 -5.05 -15.55
N GLY A 121 -14.63 -4.20 -14.58
CA GLY A 121 -15.57 -3.38 -13.82
C GLY A 121 -15.80 -3.84 -12.40
N GLN A 122 -15.14 -4.90 -11.93
CA GLN A 122 -15.15 -5.29 -10.53
C GLN A 122 -13.96 -4.68 -9.80
N TYR A 123 -14.16 -4.30 -8.55
CA TYR A 123 -13.14 -3.67 -7.72
C TYR A 123 -13.45 -3.85 -6.22
N VAL A 124 -12.43 -3.58 -5.40
CA VAL A 124 -12.54 -3.54 -3.93
C VAL A 124 -12.14 -2.16 -3.44
N THR A 125 -13.01 -1.57 -2.60
CA THR A 125 -12.72 -0.34 -1.86
C THR A 125 -12.31 -0.70 -0.44
N MET A 126 -11.01 -0.75 -0.20
CA MET A 126 -10.39 -0.99 1.10
C MET A 126 -8.97 -0.42 1.10
N ASP A 127 -8.27 -0.54 2.19
CA ASP A 127 -6.81 -0.55 2.25
C ASP A 127 -6.37 -1.66 3.19
N ASP A 128 -5.17 -2.18 2.97
CA ASP A 128 -4.51 -3.18 3.79
C ASP A 128 -3.26 -2.56 4.41
N ALA A 129 -2.96 -2.94 5.63
CA ALA A 129 -1.99 -2.26 6.47
C ALA A 129 -0.56 -2.28 5.93
N ASN A 130 -0.16 -3.34 5.19
CA ASN A 130 1.23 -3.49 4.76
C ASN A 130 1.54 -2.67 3.50
N VAL A 131 2.81 -2.25 3.34
CA VAL A 131 3.27 -1.40 2.24
C VAL A 131 3.77 -2.29 1.07
N PRO A 132 3.40 -1.97 -0.18
CA PRO A 132 2.65 -0.82 -0.68
C PRO A 132 1.16 -0.87 -0.36
N SER A 133 0.60 0.28 0.08
CA SER A 133 -0.82 0.50 0.38
C SER A 133 -1.30 1.80 -0.27
N LEU A 134 -2.63 2.00 -0.35
CA LEU A 134 -3.17 3.27 -0.84
C LEU A 134 -2.76 4.44 0.06
N LEU A 135 -2.74 4.22 1.37
CA LEU A 135 -2.26 5.21 2.35
C LEU A 135 -0.81 5.62 2.09
N ALA A 136 0.03 4.68 1.64
CA ALA A 136 1.45 4.90 1.40
C ALA A 136 1.76 5.59 0.06
N ALA A 137 0.81 5.86 -0.82
CA ALA A 137 1.06 6.38 -2.17
C ALA A 137 1.98 7.63 -2.22
N PRO A 138 1.82 8.66 -1.36
CA PRO A 138 2.75 9.79 -1.32
C PRO A 138 4.12 9.44 -0.73
N TYR A 139 4.16 8.54 0.26
CA TYR A 139 5.40 8.05 0.84
C TYR A 139 6.26 7.32 -0.21
N LEU A 140 5.64 6.50 -1.03
CA LEU A 140 6.28 5.81 -2.15
C LEU A 140 6.68 6.74 -3.30
N GLY A 141 6.12 7.95 -3.37
CA GLY A 141 6.44 8.94 -4.39
C GLY A 141 5.51 8.94 -5.61
N TYR A 142 4.41 8.18 -5.58
CA TYR A 142 3.46 8.11 -6.69
C TYR A 142 2.70 9.41 -6.92
N CYS A 143 2.26 10.05 -5.85
CA CYS A 143 1.50 11.30 -5.90
C CYS A 143 1.94 12.30 -4.82
N SER A 144 1.47 13.54 -4.95
CA SER A 144 1.62 14.55 -3.89
C SER A 144 0.65 14.28 -2.73
N TYR A 145 1.02 14.70 -1.50
CA TYR A 145 0.08 14.76 -0.37
C TYR A 145 -1.15 15.61 -0.64
N SER A 146 -1.04 16.62 -1.50
CA SER A 146 -2.13 17.52 -1.87
C SER A 146 -2.95 17.02 -3.06
N ASP A 147 -2.63 15.85 -3.61
CA ASP A 147 -3.43 15.25 -4.68
C ASP A 147 -4.86 15.00 -4.22
N VAL A 148 -5.84 15.48 -4.98
CA VAL A 148 -7.26 15.44 -4.59
C VAL A 148 -7.79 14.02 -4.53
N THR A 149 -7.42 13.17 -5.50
CA THR A 149 -7.84 11.77 -5.52
C THR A 149 -7.26 11.01 -4.34
N TYR A 150 -5.98 11.26 -4.01
CA TYR A 150 -5.35 10.70 -2.83
C TYR A 150 -6.03 11.17 -1.54
N GLN A 151 -6.30 12.47 -1.39
CA GLN A 151 -6.95 13.00 -0.18
C GLN A 151 -8.36 12.44 0.02
N ASN A 152 -9.10 12.25 -1.05
CA ASN A 152 -10.40 11.59 -1.02
C ASN A 152 -10.27 10.11 -0.63
N THR A 153 -9.32 9.41 -1.24
CA THR A 153 -8.99 8.01 -0.89
C THR A 153 -8.58 7.89 0.58
N ARG A 154 -7.71 8.79 1.05
CA ARG A 154 -7.28 8.81 2.45
C ARG A 154 -8.44 8.97 3.44
N LYS A 155 -9.41 9.84 3.13
CA LYS A 155 -10.63 10.00 3.95
C LYS A 155 -11.47 8.72 3.98
N LEU A 156 -11.60 8.04 2.84
CA LEU A 156 -12.34 6.78 2.73
C LEU A 156 -11.67 5.67 3.54
N ILE A 157 -10.36 5.44 3.33
CA ILE A 157 -9.66 4.31 3.95
C ILE A 157 -9.39 4.51 5.45
N LEU A 158 -9.41 5.74 5.95
CA LEU A 158 -9.37 6.09 7.37
C LEU A 158 -10.78 6.31 7.97
N SER A 159 -11.78 5.61 7.45
CA SER A 159 -13.16 5.61 7.92
C SER A 159 -13.71 4.18 7.96
N ARG A 160 -14.92 4.03 8.47
CA ARG A 160 -15.63 2.73 8.52
C ARG A 160 -16.04 2.18 7.14
N GLU A 161 -15.87 2.95 6.08
CA GLU A 161 -16.03 2.47 4.70
C GLU A 161 -14.91 1.49 4.30
N ASN A 162 -13.75 1.56 4.96
CA ASN A 162 -12.74 0.52 4.89
C ASN A 162 -13.05 -0.55 5.94
N PRO A 163 -13.38 -1.79 5.55
CA PRO A 163 -13.74 -2.86 6.48
C PRO A 163 -12.61 -3.24 7.45
N TYR A 164 -11.37 -2.85 7.16
CA TYR A 164 -10.19 -3.10 7.99
C TYR A 164 -9.73 -1.87 8.77
N TYR A 165 -10.53 -0.79 8.80
CA TYR A 165 -10.30 0.32 9.70
C TYR A 165 -10.99 0.05 11.03
N TYR A 166 -10.21 -0.12 12.07
CA TYR A 166 -10.70 -0.43 13.41
C TYR A 166 -10.61 0.77 14.34
N GLU A 167 -11.65 0.92 15.17
CA GLU A 167 -11.71 1.95 16.22
C GLU A 167 -11.94 1.26 17.56
N GLY A 168 -10.90 1.24 18.40
CA GLY A 168 -10.95 0.66 19.74
C GLY A 168 -10.67 1.68 20.84
N LYS A 169 -10.63 1.20 22.07
CA LYS A 169 -10.40 2.04 23.27
C LYS A 169 -8.99 2.61 23.36
N LYS A 170 -8.00 1.96 22.73
CA LYS A 170 -6.58 2.30 22.83
C LYS A 170 -6.04 2.97 21.59
N ALA A 171 -6.53 2.60 20.42
CA ALA A 171 -6.12 3.17 19.15
C ALA A 171 -7.20 3.00 18.10
N ARG A 172 -7.06 3.75 16.99
CA ARG A 172 -7.78 3.56 15.74
C ARG A 172 -6.80 3.59 14.58
N GLY A 173 -7.05 2.77 13.56
CA GLY A 173 -6.15 2.65 12.41
C GLY A 173 -6.49 1.48 11.51
N ILE A 174 -5.68 1.29 10.49
CA ILE A 174 -5.86 0.24 9.50
C ILE A 174 -5.21 -1.06 9.99
N GLY A 175 -5.96 -2.13 9.88
CA GLY A 175 -5.51 -3.50 10.05
C GLY A 175 -5.44 -4.24 8.73
N SER A 176 -5.58 -5.57 8.76
CA SER A 176 -5.48 -6.45 7.60
C SER A 176 -6.39 -7.65 7.76
N PRO A 177 -6.93 -8.21 6.65
CA PRO A 177 -7.61 -9.51 6.70
C PRO A 177 -6.67 -10.66 7.11
N HIS A 178 -5.36 -10.44 7.05
CA HIS A 178 -4.33 -11.40 7.45
C HIS A 178 -4.27 -11.66 8.96
N THR A 179 -4.72 -10.72 9.77
CA THR A 179 -4.72 -10.81 11.24
C THR A 179 -6.15 -10.84 11.78
N PRO A 180 -6.38 -11.24 13.06
CA PRO A 180 -7.72 -11.24 13.64
C PRO A 180 -8.42 -9.88 13.52
N ASP A 181 -9.75 -9.89 13.51
CA ASP A 181 -10.55 -8.67 13.54
C ASP A 181 -10.17 -7.78 14.73
N HIS A 182 -10.30 -6.47 14.55
CA HIS A 182 -9.90 -5.44 15.52
C HIS A 182 -8.39 -5.33 15.78
N TYR A 183 -7.53 -5.96 14.95
CA TYR A 183 -6.10 -5.79 15.04
C TYR A 183 -5.63 -4.69 14.09
N ILE A 184 -5.06 -3.63 14.66
CA ILE A 184 -4.41 -2.52 13.94
C ILE A 184 -2.93 -2.86 13.76
N TRP A 185 -2.36 -2.53 12.60
CA TRP A 185 -0.93 -2.75 12.37
C TRP A 185 -0.11 -1.49 12.65
N HIS A 186 0.98 -1.66 13.40
CA HIS A 186 1.91 -0.55 13.70
C HIS A 186 2.54 0.06 12.44
N ILE A 187 2.77 -0.74 11.39
CA ILE A 187 3.28 -0.22 10.12
C ILE A 187 2.31 0.77 9.48
N ALA A 188 1.00 0.48 9.51
CA ALA A 188 -0.02 1.37 8.96
C ALA A 188 -0.13 2.68 9.76
N LEU A 189 -0.04 2.63 11.09
CA LEU A 189 0.02 3.83 11.93
C LEU A 189 1.25 4.69 11.60
N SER A 190 2.42 4.07 11.43
CA SER A 190 3.64 4.79 11.06
C SER A 190 3.52 5.47 9.69
N ILE A 191 2.95 4.79 8.70
CA ILE A 191 2.64 5.36 7.39
C ILE A 191 1.61 6.48 7.50
N GLN A 192 0.57 6.32 8.31
CA GLN A 192 -0.42 7.37 8.55
C GLN A 192 0.23 8.65 9.09
N GLY A 193 1.14 8.51 10.05
CA GLY A 193 1.93 9.62 10.60
C GLY A 193 2.89 10.25 9.59
N LEU A 194 3.59 9.42 8.80
CA LEU A 194 4.51 9.88 7.74
C LEU A 194 3.78 10.62 6.61
N THR A 195 2.56 10.21 6.30
CA THR A 195 1.73 10.81 5.25
C THR A 195 0.74 11.86 5.75
N SER A 196 0.79 12.25 7.01
CA SER A 196 -0.02 13.33 7.56
C SER A 196 0.68 14.69 7.46
N ILE A 197 -0.11 15.72 7.10
CA ILE A 197 0.29 17.13 7.15
C ILE A 197 -0.14 17.83 8.46
N SER A 198 -0.97 17.16 9.28
CA SER A 198 -1.46 17.68 10.56
C SER A 198 -0.50 17.32 11.68
N SER A 199 -0.02 18.34 12.41
CA SER A 199 0.78 18.14 13.63
C SER A 199 0.03 17.33 14.68
N ASP A 200 -1.27 17.61 14.84
CA ASP A 200 -2.10 16.97 15.86
C ASP A 200 -2.31 15.48 15.54
N GLU A 201 -2.56 15.14 14.26
CA GLU A 201 -2.64 13.74 13.83
C GLU A 201 -1.31 13.03 14.04
N ARG A 202 -0.19 13.65 13.68
CA ARG A 202 1.16 13.08 13.88
C ARG A 202 1.45 12.82 15.35
N GLN A 203 1.09 13.75 16.25
CA GLN A 203 1.22 13.56 17.69
C GLN A 203 0.32 12.42 18.17
N GLN A 204 -0.93 12.36 17.75
CA GLN A 204 -1.84 11.28 18.11
C GLN A 204 -1.31 9.90 17.67
N ILE A 205 -0.75 9.82 16.46
CA ILE A 205 -0.15 8.56 15.94
C ILE A 205 1.07 8.17 16.80
N LEU A 206 1.91 9.12 17.18
CA LEU A 206 3.02 8.84 18.09
C LEU A 206 2.53 8.29 19.43
N ASP A 207 1.48 8.90 20.00
CA ASP A 207 0.88 8.45 21.27
C ASP A 207 0.32 7.02 21.14
N TYR A 208 -0.35 6.69 20.02
CA TYR A 208 -0.78 5.32 19.76
C TYR A 208 0.42 4.36 19.73
N LEU A 209 1.45 4.66 18.92
CA LEU A 209 2.61 3.79 18.77
C LEU A 209 3.33 3.50 20.10
N ILE A 210 3.54 4.52 20.94
CA ILE A 210 4.25 4.35 22.23
C ILE A 210 3.39 3.71 23.34
N THR A 211 2.06 3.72 23.21
CA THR A 211 1.15 3.17 24.23
C THR A 211 0.60 1.79 23.87
N THR A 212 0.87 1.30 22.65
CA THR A 212 0.35 0.01 22.16
C THR A 212 1.45 -1.03 21.88
N ASP A 213 2.65 -0.82 22.41
CA ASP A 213 3.82 -1.71 22.30
C ASP A 213 3.72 -3.00 23.15
N GLY A 214 2.56 -3.26 23.78
CA GLY A 214 2.34 -4.41 24.65
C GLY A 214 3.35 -4.49 25.82
N ARG A 215 3.99 -3.38 26.21
CA ARG A 215 5.09 -3.28 27.19
C ARG A 215 6.34 -4.04 26.76
N LYS A 216 6.59 -4.14 25.46
CA LYS A 216 7.74 -4.84 24.89
C LYS A 216 8.85 -3.89 24.46
N GLY A 217 8.57 -2.59 24.28
CA GLY A 217 9.52 -1.60 23.82
C GLY A 217 9.82 -1.67 22.31
N TYR A 218 8.97 -2.36 21.54
CA TYR A 218 9.09 -2.46 20.06
C TYR A 218 7.74 -2.72 19.41
N MET A 219 7.71 -2.53 18.08
CA MET A 219 6.50 -2.61 17.28
C MET A 219 6.19 -4.04 16.83
N HIS A 220 4.92 -4.40 16.90
CA HIS A 220 4.35 -5.67 16.45
C HIS A 220 3.88 -5.62 15.01
N GLU A 221 3.49 -6.75 14.44
CA GLU A 221 2.74 -6.82 13.20
C GLU A 221 1.36 -6.19 13.39
N GLY A 222 0.50 -6.79 14.22
CA GLY A 222 -0.81 -6.28 14.59
C GLY A 222 -1.06 -6.38 16.09
N PHE A 223 -1.88 -5.48 16.64
CA PHE A 223 -2.30 -5.48 18.02
C PHE A 223 -3.80 -5.21 18.14
N ASN A 224 -4.45 -5.77 19.16
CA ASN A 224 -5.86 -5.55 19.41
C ASN A 224 -6.12 -4.09 19.83
N SER A 225 -7.03 -3.42 19.14
CA SER A 225 -7.35 -2.00 19.32
C SER A 225 -7.91 -1.64 20.70
N ASP A 226 -8.43 -2.61 21.44
CA ASP A 226 -8.94 -2.46 22.81
C ASP A 226 -7.94 -2.90 23.89
N ASP A 227 -7.15 -3.94 23.62
CA ASP A 227 -6.13 -4.47 24.54
C ASP A 227 -4.80 -4.75 23.82
N PRO A 228 -3.85 -3.81 23.83
CA PRO A 228 -2.57 -3.95 23.17
C PRO A 228 -1.65 -5.06 23.72
N THR A 229 -2.02 -5.72 24.79
CA THR A 229 -1.28 -6.90 25.28
C THR A 229 -1.54 -8.14 24.42
N GLU A 230 -2.61 -8.10 23.60
CA GLU A 230 -2.93 -9.08 22.57
C GLU A 230 -2.35 -8.60 21.23
N PHE A 231 -1.36 -9.30 20.71
CA PHE A 231 -0.67 -8.94 19.47
C PHE A 231 -0.20 -10.17 18.69
N THR A 232 -0.04 -9.98 17.36
CA THR A 232 0.63 -10.93 16.47
C THR A 232 2.08 -10.53 16.29
N ARG A 233 2.98 -11.51 16.05
CA ARG A 233 4.43 -11.32 15.86
C ARG A 233 5.01 -10.26 16.80
N SER A 234 5.44 -10.69 17.99
CA SER A 234 5.91 -9.78 19.05
C SER A 234 6.97 -8.80 18.59
N TRP A 235 7.84 -9.17 17.65
CA TRP A 235 8.82 -8.29 17.01
C TRP A 235 8.66 -8.37 15.49
N PHE A 236 8.38 -7.23 14.85
CA PHE A 236 8.16 -7.15 13.42
C PHE A 236 9.10 -6.08 12.81
N ALA A 237 10.10 -6.53 12.04
CA ALA A 237 11.17 -5.67 11.54
C ALA A 237 10.66 -4.45 10.77
N TRP A 238 9.70 -4.66 9.88
CA TRP A 238 9.13 -3.59 9.04
C TRP A 238 8.44 -2.51 9.88
N SER A 239 7.64 -2.91 10.87
CA SER A 239 7.00 -1.96 11.78
C SER A 239 8.02 -1.16 12.58
N ASN A 240 9.08 -1.80 13.08
CA ASN A 240 10.14 -1.12 13.82
C ASN A 240 10.92 -0.14 12.95
N SER A 241 11.21 -0.50 11.69
CA SER A 241 11.88 0.38 10.73
C SER A 241 11.03 1.60 10.40
N MET A 242 9.73 1.40 10.11
CA MET A 242 8.81 2.49 9.80
C MET A 242 8.55 3.40 10.99
N PHE A 243 8.44 2.85 12.21
CA PHE A 243 8.37 3.62 13.44
C PHE A 243 9.61 4.51 13.61
N SER A 244 10.81 3.96 13.40
CA SER A 244 12.07 4.71 13.51
C SER A 244 12.12 5.86 12.50
N GLU A 245 11.71 5.64 11.26
CA GLU A 245 11.63 6.68 10.23
C GLU A 245 10.61 7.76 10.60
N PHE A 246 9.44 7.36 11.09
CA PHE A 246 8.42 8.29 11.56
C PHE A 246 8.95 9.19 12.70
N VAL A 247 9.55 8.60 13.73
CA VAL A 247 10.13 9.37 14.86
C VAL A 247 11.23 10.32 14.38
N LEU A 248 12.14 9.88 13.51
CA LEU A 248 13.15 10.75 12.93
C LEU A 248 12.53 11.93 12.17
N SER A 249 11.43 11.69 11.48
CA SER A 249 10.71 12.74 10.73
C SER A 249 10.09 13.81 11.67
N LEU A 250 9.69 13.43 12.88
CA LEU A 250 9.14 14.37 13.89
C LEU A 250 10.18 15.37 14.40
N VAL A 251 11.45 14.97 14.41
CA VAL A 251 12.57 15.82 14.84
C VAL A 251 13.33 16.43 13.64
N GLY A 252 12.72 16.47 12.48
CA GLY A 252 13.30 17.07 11.27
C GLY A 252 14.47 16.30 10.66
N LYS A 253 14.67 15.03 11.03
CA LYS A 253 15.74 14.17 10.53
C LYS A 253 15.18 13.14 9.51
N ALA A 254 14.54 13.64 8.46
CA ALA A 254 14.11 12.76 7.36
C ALA A 254 15.32 12.18 6.60
N ILE A 255 15.18 10.97 6.09
CA ILE A 255 16.16 10.39 5.16
C ILE A 255 16.22 11.28 3.92
N LYS A 256 17.42 11.75 3.56
CA LYS A 256 17.60 12.64 2.41
C LYS A 256 17.37 11.87 1.09
N HIS A 257 16.87 12.60 0.10
CA HIS A 257 16.65 12.11 -1.28
C HIS A 257 15.58 11.01 -1.45
N THR A 258 14.80 10.70 -0.41
CA THR A 258 13.59 9.89 -0.58
C THR A 258 12.48 10.72 -1.25
N PRO A 259 11.48 10.08 -1.88
CA PRO A 259 10.31 10.80 -2.41
C PRO A 259 9.66 11.69 -1.36
N LEU A 260 9.56 11.20 -0.12
CA LEU A 260 9.05 11.95 1.03
C LEU A 260 9.88 13.21 1.31
N SER A 261 11.21 13.10 1.38
CA SER A 261 12.08 14.25 1.66
C SER A 261 12.06 15.30 0.54
N ARG A 262 11.93 14.87 -0.73
CA ARG A 262 11.76 15.78 -1.88
C ARG A 262 10.46 16.58 -1.76
N GLN A 263 9.36 15.95 -1.35
CA GLN A 263 8.08 16.63 -1.14
C GLN A 263 8.10 17.62 0.04
N LEU A 264 8.80 17.29 1.12
CA LEU A 264 8.94 18.17 2.29
C LEU A 264 9.80 19.39 2.00
N ASN A 265 10.87 19.23 1.21
CA ASN A 265 11.75 20.34 0.81
C ASN A 265 11.08 21.34 -0.15
N ASN A 266 10.09 20.90 -0.91
CA ASN A 266 9.30 21.78 -1.80
C ASN A 266 8.24 22.62 -1.05
N ARG A 267 8.15 22.51 0.28
CA ARG A 267 7.21 23.27 1.14
C ARG A 267 7.86 24.45 1.87
N ASN A 268 9.19 24.56 1.81
CA ASN A 268 9.98 25.70 2.30
C ASN A 268 10.37 26.60 1.14
#